data_f1bb9d939bc0e91aab818046a743c319
#
_entry.id   f1bb9d939bc0e91aab818046a743c319
#
_cell.length_a   1.000
_cell.length_b   1.000
_cell.length_c   1.000
_cell.angle_alpha   90.00
_cell.angle_beta   90.00
_cell.angle_gamma   90.00
#
_symmetry.space_group_name_H-M   'P 1'
#
loop_
_entity.id
_entity.type
_entity.pdbx_description
1 polymer ?
#
loop_
_entity_poly.entity_id
_entity_poly.type
_entity_poly.pdbx_seq_one_letter_code
_entity_poly.pdbx_strand_id
1 'polypeptide(L)'
;MKSNETQLGLILALGLALAGCGGGSKNIHVAAYDGDLARVKQLVADGVDINKRGKKQVTALHIAAYQGNNSHIALVQWMLANGADTGARDFEGKTPLQVANDRGNTKIAEVIQGVGT
;
A
#
# COMPACT_ATOMS: atom_id res chain seq x y z
N MET A 1 19.05 -9.85 -26.14
CA MET A 1 18.84 -9.61 -26.18
C MET A 1 18.24 -9.74 -25.99
N LYS A 2 18.39 -9.43 -25.84
CA LYS A 2 17.79 -9.23 -25.75
C LYS A 2 16.95 -9.12 -25.46
N SER A 3 16.95 -8.98 -25.41
CA SER A 3 16.12 -8.70 -25.26
C SER A 3 15.35 -8.65 -24.86
N ASN A 4 15.52 -8.48 -24.87
CA ASN A 4 14.76 -8.24 -24.71
C ASN A 4 14.06 -8.11 -24.34
N GLU A 5 14.30 -7.96 -24.22
CA GLU A 5 13.69 -7.57 -24.09
C GLU A 5 12.96 -7.33 -23.85
N THR A 6 13.22 -7.29 -23.97
CA THR A 6 12.54 -6.84 -23.91
C THR A 6 11.79 -6.75 -23.70
N GLN A 7 11.99 -6.65 -23.66
CA GLN A 7 11.30 -6.33 -23.69
C GLN A 7 10.48 -6.38 -23.54
N LEU A 8 10.69 -6.50 -23.60
CA LEU A 8 9.83 -6.32 -23.66
C LEU A 8 9.09 -6.20 -23.38
N GLY A 9 9.30 -6.15 -23.31
CA GLY A 9 8.53 -5.66 -23.20
C GLY A 9 7.79 -5.63 -23.03
N LEU A 10 7.90 -5.55 -23.07
CA LEU A 10 7.13 -5.23 -23.16
C LEU A 10 6.32 -5.27 -23.04
N ILE A 11 6.59 -5.28 -23.12
CA ILE A 11 5.77 -5.12 -23.20
C ILE A 11 4.90 -5.25 -22.92
N LEU A 12 5.09 -5.32 -22.90
CA LEU A 12 4.27 -5.22 -22.78
C LEU A 12 3.59 -5.14 -22.49
N ALA A 13 3.86 -4.96 -22.51
CA ALA A 13 3.18 -4.56 -22.37
C ALA A 13 2.38 -4.61 -22.31
N LEU A 14 2.39 -4.62 -22.39
CA LEU A 14 1.57 -4.44 -22.52
C LEU A 14 0.75 -4.73 -22.17
N GLY A 15 0.88 -4.94 -22.04
CA GLY A 15 0.13 -4.89 -21.86
C GLY A 15 -0.55 -5.13 -21.34
N LEU A 16 -0.43 -5.03 -21.20
CA LEU A 16 -1.12 -5.04 -20.95
C LEU A 16 -1.90 -5.13 -20.50
N ALA A 17 -1.80 -4.86 -20.42
CA ALA A 17 -2.56 -4.72 -20.18
C ALA A 17 -3.46 -5.17 -19.82
N LEU A 18 -3.51 -5.24 -19.84
CA LEU A 18 -4.25 -5.60 -19.58
C LEU A 18 -4.72 -5.86 -18.81
N ALA A 19 -4.30 -5.61 -18.69
CA ALA A 19 -4.63 -5.96 -17.89
C ALA A 19 -5.44 -5.65 -17.24
N GLY A 20 -5.37 -5.18 -17.44
CA GLY A 20 -6.12 -4.68 -16.86
C GLY A 20 -7.21 -5.15 -16.47
N CYS A 21 -7.22 -5.60 -16.95
CA CYS A 21 -8.22 -5.88 -16.72
C CYS A 21 -8.59 -6.32 -15.57
N GLY A 22 -8.50 -6.44 -15.58
CA GLY A 22 -8.86 -6.70 -14.79
C GLY A 22 -9.03 -6.74 -13.75
N GLY A 23 -8.75 -7.02 -13.74
CA GLY A 23 -8.95 -7.28 -12.60
C GLY A 23 -8.63 -6.52 -11.54
N GLY A 24 -7.78 -5.92 -11.60
CA GLY A 24 -7.34 -5.21 -10.46
C GLY A 24 -8.05 -3.91 -10.26
N SER A 25 -8.44 -3.66 -9.08
CA SER A 25 -8.94 -2.35 -8.72
C SER A 25 -7.81 -1.33 -8.79
N LYS A 26 -8.12 -0.14 -9.26
CA LYS A 26 -7.18 0.97 -9.18
C LYS A 26 -7.26 1.68 -7.84
N ASN A 27 -7.96 1.11 -6.91
CA ASN A 27 -8.15 1.70 -5.60
C ASN A 27 -7.05 1.21 -4.66
N ILE A 28 -6.18 2.12 -4.25
CA ILE A 28 -5.07 1.77 -3.37
C ILE A 28 -5.56 1.26 -2.02
N HIS A 29 -6.74 1.69 -1.59
CA HIS A 29 -7.31 1.23 -0.32
C HIS A 29 -7.69 -0.23 -0.39
N VAL A 30 -8.25 -0.67 -1.52
CA VAL A 30 -8.59 -2.07 -1.73
C VAL A 30 -7.31 -2.91 -1.79
N ALA A 31 -6.30 -2.43 -2.50
CA ALA A 31 -5.02 -3.14 -2.59
C ALA A 31 -4.38 -3.28 -1.20
N ALA A 32 -4.47 -2.23 -0.39
CA ALA A 32 -3.94 -2.27 0.97
C ALA A 32 -4.74 -3.24 1.84
N TYR A 33 -6.05 -3.27 1.69
CA TYR A 33 -6.91 -4.21 2.42
C TYR A 33 -6.50 -5.65 2.12
N ASP A 34 -6.24 -5.94 0.85
CA ASP A 34 -5.85 -7.28 0.41
C ASP A 34 -4.41 -7.62 0.78
N GLY A 35 -3.62 -6.65 1.20
CA GLY A 35 -2.21 -6.87 1.48
C GLY A 35 -1.39 -7.14 0.22
N ASP A 36 -1.88 -6.64 -0.91
CA ASP A 36 -1.26 -6.90 -2.22
C ASP A 36 -0.19 -5.86 -2.49
N LEU A 37 1.02 -6.16 -2.04
CA LEU A 37 2.15 -5.24 -2.19
C LEU A 37 2.45 -4.93 -3.64
N ALA A 38 2.41 -5.95 -4.51
CA ALA A 38 2.71 -5.74 -5.94
C ALA A 38 1.73 -4.73 -6.55
N ARG A 39 0.45 -4.84 -6.20
CA ARG A 39 -0.55 -3.91 -6.70
C ARG A 39 -0.35 -2.50 -6.16
N VAL A 40 -0.05 -2.38 -4.87
CA VAL A 40 0.21 -1.07 -4.28
C VAL A 40 1.41 -0.41 -4.96
N LYS A 41 2.48 -1.17 -5.17
CA LYS A 41 3.65 -0.66 -5.91
C LYS A 41 3.28 -0.17 -7.30
N GLN A 42 2.45 -0.95 -8.00
CA GLN A 42 2.03 -0.59 -9.35
C GLN A 42 1.21 0.69 -9.34
N LEU A 43 0.26 0.81 -8.42
CA LEU A 43 -0.59 1.99 -8.33
C LEU A 43 0.22 3.24 -8.03
N VAL A 44 1.17 3.15 -7.12
CA VAL A 44 2.04 4.29 -6.79
C VAL A 44 2.89 4.65 -7.99
N ALA A 45 3.43 3.65 -8.70
CA ALA A 45 4.21 3.89 -9.93
C ALA A 45 3.36 4.57 -11.00
N ASP A 46 2.07 4.29 -11.03
CA ASP A 46 1.13 4.88 -11.99
C ASP A 46 0.68 6.29 -11.59
N GLY A 47 1.13 6.78 -10.45
CA GLY A 47 0.82 8.14 -10.01
C GLY A 47 -0.23 8.26 -8.92
N VAL A 48 -0.70 7.14 -8.38
CA VAL A 48 -1.66 7.20 -7.28
C VAL A 48 -0.94 7.66 -6.02
N ASP A 49 -1.53 8.61 -5.32
CA ASP A 49 -0.95 9.14 -4.08
C ASP A 49 -1.00 8.07 -2.98
N ILE A 50 0.17 7.71 -2.44
CA ILE A 50 0.26 6.73 -1.37
C ILE A 50 -0.50 7.19 -0.12
N ASN A 51 -0.70 8.50 0.03
CA ASN A 51 -1.40 9.10 1.15
C ASN A 51 -2.83 9.49 0.82
N LYS A 52 -3.38 8.95 -0.26
CA LYS A 52 -4.73 9.26 -0.68
C LYS A 52 -5.73 8.93 0.42
N ARG A 53 -6.61 9.87 0.71
CA ARG A 53 -7.68 9.68 1.70
C ARG A 53 -8.86 8.97 1.07
N GLY A 54 -9.37 7.97 1.76
CA GLY A 54 -10.57 7.29 1.35
C GLY A 54 -11.76 7.66 2.23
N LYS A 55 -12.71 6.76 2.32
CA LYS A 55 -13.86 6.95 3.19
C LYS A 55 -13.36 7.08 4.63
N LYS A 56 -14.02 7.93 5.42
CA LYS A 56 -13.67 8.17 6.82
C LYS A 56 -12.24 8.67 6.97
N GLN A 57 -11.70 9.27 5.92
CA GLN A 57 -10.37 9.87 5.93
C GLN A 57 -9.23 8.87 6.16
N VAL A 58 -9.48 7.59 5.97
CA VAL A 58 -8.43 6.58 6.12
C VAL A 58 -7.47 6.62 4.94
N THR A 59 -6.21 6.31 5.20
CA THR A 59 -5.20 6.09 4.15
C THR A 59 -4.96 4.60 4.01
N ALA A 60 -4.22 4.20 2.99
CA ALA A 60 -3.82 2.81 2.83
C ALA A 60 -3.05 2.30 4.04
N LEU A 61 -2.24 3.17 4.66
CA LEU A 61 -1.49 2.80 5.86
C LEU A 61 -2.41 2.46 7.03
N HIS A 62 -3.49 3.23 7.21
CA HIS A 62 -4.50 2.90 8.23
C HIS A 62 -5.09 1.51 7.99
N ILE A 63 -5.42 1.20 6.75
CA ILE A 63 -6.04 -0.07 6.39
C ILE A 63 -5.09 -1.22 6.65
N ALA A 64 -3.82 -1.09 6.23
CA ALA A 64 -2.83 -2.12 6.47
C ALA A 64 -2.61 -2.33 7.98
N ALA A 65 -2.59 -1.24 8.74
CA ALA A 65 -2.43 -1.32 10.20
C ALA A 65 -3.59 -2.04 10.85
N TYR A 66 -4.79 -1.87 10.31
CA TYR A 66 -5.99 -2.54 10.82
C TYR A 66 -5.93 -4.05 10.57
N GLN A 67 -5.48 -4.47 9.38
CA GLN A 67 -5.47 -5.87 8.99
C GLN A 67 -4.43 -6.71 9.72
N GLY A 68 -3.20 -6.24 9.79
CA GLY A 68 -2.18 -6.82 10.65
C GLY A 68 -1.60 -8.18 10.26
N ASN A 69 -1.85 -8.67 9.06
CA ASN A 69 -1.30 -9.95 8.60
C ASN A 69 0.15 -9.79 8.16
N ASN A 70 0.85 -10.92 7.96
CA ASN A 70 2.25 -10.88 7.54
C ASN A 70 2.44 -10.12 6.22
N SER A 71 1.52 -10.31 5.27
CA SER A 71 1.59 -9.56 4.01
C SER A 71 1.43 -8.06 4.25
N HIS A 72 0.63 -7.69 5.24
CA HIS A 72 0.44 -6.28 5.57
C HIS A 72 1.67 -5.69 6.26
N ILE A 73 2.42 -6.50 7.00
CA ILE A 73 3.67 -6.04 7.60
C ILE A 73 4.66 -5.62 6.50
N ALA A 74 4.84 -6.48 5.50
CA ALA A 74 5.71 -6.16 4.37
C ALA A 74 5.22 -4.92 3.63
N LEU A 75 3.91 -4.81 3.44
CA LEU A 75 3.30 -3.66 2.79
C LEU A 75 3.57 -2.37 3.57
N VAL A 76 3.39 -2.40 4.89
CA VAL A 76 3.66 -1.23 5.72
C VAL A 76 5.12 -0.82 5.63
N GLN A 77 6.04 -1.78 5.68
CA GLN A 77 7.47 -1.49 5.55
C GLN A 77 7.75 -0.77 4.23
N TRP A 78 7.20 -1.27 3.14
CA TRP A 78 7.39 -0.64 1.84
C TRP A 78 6.77 0.76 1.80
N MET A 79 5.55 0.90 2.31
CA MET A 79 4.87 2.20 2.29
C MET A 79 5.64 3.25 3.08
N LEU A 80 6.17 2.89 4.25
CA LEU A 80 6.95 3.82 5.05
C LEU A 80 8.22 4.26 4.34
N ALA A 81 8.87 3.33 3.64
CA ALA A 81 10.06 3.65 2.86
C ALA A 81 9.75 4.56 1.67
N ASN A 82 8.49 4.64 1.27
CA ASN A 82 8.07 5.39 0.09
C ASN A 82 7.17 6.59 0.42
N GLY A 83 7.26 7.09 1.63
CA GLY A 83 6.64 8.37 1.98
C GLY A 83 5.25 8.31 2.56
N ALA A 84 4.81 7.15 3.04
CA ALA A 84 3.52 7.09 3.71
C ALA A 84 3.54 7.97 4.97
N ASP A 85 2.45 8.70 5.16
CA ASP A 85 2.34 9.65 6.27
C ASP A 85 1.91 8.92 7.54
N THR A 86 2.83 8.78 8.49
CA THR A 86 2.53 8.11 9.76
C THR A 86 1.69 8.98 10.69
N GLY A 87 1.62 10.26 10.42
CA GLY A 87 0.84 11.19 11.23
C GLY A 87 -0.57 11.47 10.69
N ALA A 88 -0.96 10.82 9.60
CA ALA A 88 -2.29 11.01 9.03
C ALA A 88 -3.35 10.55 10.02
N ARG A 89 -4.40 11.34 10.18
CA ARG A 89 -5.48 11.03 11.11
C ARG A 89 -6.75 10.74 10.34
N ASP A 90 -7.49 9.71 10.77
CA ASP A 90 -8.78 9.40 10.20
C ASP A 90 -9.87 10.29 10.82
N PHE A 91 -11.14 10.01 10.50
CA PHE A 91 -12.23 10.86 11.00
C PHE A 91 -12.38 10.80 12.52
N GLU A 92 -11.84 9.78 13.17
CA GLU A 92 -11.83 9.66 14.62
C GLU A 92 -10.57 10.25 15.25
N GLY A 93 -9.69 10.83 14.43
CA GLY A 93 -8.44 11.39 14.90
C GLY A 93 -7.35 10.38 15.15
N LYS A 94 -7.52 9.14 14.67
CA LYS A 94 -6.55 8.08 14.92
C LYS A 94 -5.49 8.04 13.82
N THR A 95 -4.24 7.87 14.25
CA THR A 95 -3.13 7.62 13.32
C THR A 95 -3.05 6.12 13.01
N PRO A 96 -2.34 5.74 11.96
CA PRO A 96 -2.13 4.31 11.69
C PRO A 96 -1.55 3.54 12.88
N LEU A 97 -0.64 4.18 13.64
CA LEU A 97 -0.09 3.55 14.84
C LEU A 97 -1.18 3.26 15.87
N GLN A 98 -2.06 4.23 16.09
CA GLN A 98 -3.17 4.03 17.04
C GLN A 98 -4.10 2.91 16.58
N VAL A 99 -4.37 2.84 15.28
CA VAL A 99 -5.19 1.76 14.72
C VAL A 99 -4.53 0.42 14.97
N ALA A 100 -3.22 0.31 14.73
CA ALA A 100 -2.49 -0.94 14.96
C ALA A 100 -2.56 -1.35 16.44
N ASN A 101 -2.37 -0.39 17.35
CA ASN A 101 -2.44 -0.66 18.78
C ASN A 101 -3.84 -1.10 19.20
N ASP A 102 -4.87 -0.44 18.69
CA ASP A 102 -6.26 -0.77 19.02
C ASP A 102 -6.63 -2.18 18.57
N ARG A 103 -6.00 -2.64 17.48
CA ARG A 103 -6.25 -3.98 16.94
C ARG A 103 -5.33 -5.04 17.52
N GLY A 104 -4.38 -4.65 18.35
CA GLY A 104 -3.39 -5.58 18.87
C GLY A 104 -2.35 -6.02 17.86
N ASN A 105 -2.17 -5.26 16.79
CA ASN A 105 -1.23 -5.58 15.72
C ASN A 105 0.16 -5.05 16.08
N THR A 106 0.78 -5.67 17.08
CA THR A 106 2.04 -5.18 17.65
C THR A 106 3.17 -5.11 16.64
N LYS A 107 3.26 -6.07 15.74
CA LYS A 107 4.34 -6.06 14.74
C LYS A 107 4.26 -4.83 13.85
N ILE A 108 3.07 -4.49 13.41
CA ILE A 108 2.88 -3.29 12.57
C ILE A 108 3.17 -2.04 13.39
N ALA A 109 2.70 -2.00 14.63
CA ALA A 109 2.97 -0.87 15.52
C ALA A 109 4.47 -0.67 15.68
N GLU A 110 5.22 -1.75 15.89
CA GLU A 110 6.68 -1.68 16.01
C GLU A 110 7.33 -1.16 14.73
N VAL A 111 6.86 -1.63 13.59
CA VAL A 111 7.40 -1.18 12.30
C VAL A 111 7.17 0.32 12.11
N ILE A 112 5.97 0.79 12.42
CA ILE A 112 5.66 2.21 12.27
C ILE A 112 6.51 3.05 13.22
N GLN A 113 6.65 2.62 14.46
CA GLN A 113 7.47 3.33 15.46
C GLN A 113 8.94 3.33 15.07
N GLY A 114 9.43 2.21 14.54
CA GLY A 114 10.82 2.08 14.16
C GLY A 114 11.22 3.06 13.08
N VAL A 115 10.33 3.33 12.13
CA VAL A 115 10.61 4.31 11.09
C VAL A 115 10.64 5.72 11.67
N GLY A 116 9.81 5.96 12.69
CA GLY A 116 9.74 7.26 13.32
C GLY A 116 10.94 7.63 14.18
N THR A 117 11.80 6.66 14.45
CA THR A 117 13.01 6.93 15.20
C THR A 117 14.19 7.14 14.28
#